data_0209d5bcc7d751cd94041dd69fa38b28
#
_entry.id   0209d5bcc7d751cd94041dd69fa38b28
#
_cell.length_a   1.000
_cell.length_b   1.000
_cell.length_c   1.000
_cell.angle_alpha   90.00
_cell.angle_beta   90.00
_cell.angle_gamma   90.00
#
_symmetry.space_group_name_H-M   'P 1'
#
loop_
_entity.id
_entity.type
_entity.pdbx_description
1 polymer ?
#
loop_
_entity_poly.entity_id
_entity_poly.type
_entity_poly.pdbx_seq_one_letter_code
_entity_poly.pdbx_strand_id
1 'polypeptide(L)'
;EVALGQWEYQVFSKGAKNAGDDLWMSRYILERVAEEHGWDINIEPKPIKGDWNGSGMHTNFSIDKMRNDSNLDVYTNILNKMKDRHDAHIAVYGKDNDQRMTGKHETASIDEFTYGEGNRGASVRIPPETVESNYTTGYLEDRRPASNANPYDITKVIIDTIIA
;
A
#
# COMPACT_ATOMS: atom_id res chain seq x y z
N GLU A 1 -1.24 15.61 -5.89
CA GLU A 1 -0.47 15.23 -4.71
C GLU A 1 0.59 16.27 -4.33
N VAL A 2 1.45 15.96 -3.36
CA VAL A 2 2.34 16.93 -2.70
C VAL A 2 3.48 17.41 -3.59
N ALA A 3 4.15 16.50 -4.29
CA ALA A 3 5.23 16.88 -5.20
C ALA A 3 4.69 17.43 -6.52
N LEU A 4 5.42 18.38 -7.12
CA LEU A 4 5.06 18.96 -8.39
C LEU A 4 4.95 17.88 -9.48
N GLY A 5 3.82 17.83 -10.18
CA GLY A 5 3.55 16.83 -11.21
C GLY A 5 3.21 15.42 -10.68
N GLN A 6 3.05 15.26 -9.39
CA GLN A 6 2.62 13.99 -8.78
C GLN A 6 1.11 13.81 -8.93
N TRP A 7 0.72 12.69 -9.53
CA TRP A 7 -0.68 12.28 -9.71
C TRP A 7 -0.96 11.03 -8.88
N GLU A 8 -2.20 10.89 -8.44
CA GLU A 8 -2.70 9.71 -7.73
C GLU A 8 -3.98 9.21 -8.40
N TYR A 9 -4.13 7.91 -8.46
CA TYR A 9 -5.35 7.25 -8.89
C TYR A 9 -5.53 5.95 -8.13
N GLN A 10 -6.74 5.42 -8.12
CA GLN A 10 -7.06 4.15 -7.47
C GLN A 10 -7.51 3.13 -8.51
N VAL A 11 -7.03 1.90 -8.31
CA VAL A 11 -7.52 0.71 -9.04
C VAL A 11 -8.27 -0.16 -8.05
N PHE A 12 -9.51 -0.48 -8.35
CA PHE A 12 -10.34 -1.34 -7.52
C PHE A 12 -10.57 -2.68 -8.22
N SER A 13 -10.23 -3.77 -7.54
CA SER A 13 -10.43 -5.12 -8.07
C SER A 13 -10.84 -6.10 -6.98
N LYS A 14 -11.55 -7.17 -7.38
CA LYS A 14 -11.83 -8.30 -6.51
C LYS A 14 -10.83 -9.42 -6.78
N GLY A 15 -10.11 -9.81 -5.71
CA GLY A 15 -9.13 -10.88 -5.74
C GLY A 15 -7.74 -10.42 -6.16
N ALA A 16 -6.73 -11.06 -5.59
CA ALA A 16 -5.33 -10.69 -5.70
C ALA A 16 -4.79 -10.68 -7.13
N LYS A 17 -5.17 -11.70 -7.92
CA LYS A 17 -4.75 -11.79 -9.33
C LYS A 17 -5.29 -10.63 -10.15
N ASN A 18 -6.59 -10.37 -10.07
CA ASN A 18 -7.23 -9.30 -10.83
C ASN A 18 -6.66 -7.93 -10.42
N ALA A 19 -6.38 -7.70 -9.14
CA ALA A 19 -5.75 -6.46 -8.69
C ALA A 19 -4.38 -6.24 -9.35
N GLY A 20 -3.59 -7.31 -9.49
CA GLY A 20 -2.32 -7.27 -10.21
C GLY A 20 -2.49 -7.01 -11.71
N ASP A 21 -3.40 -7.72 -12.36
CA ASP A 21 -3.71 -7.58 -13.79
C ASP A 21 -4.16 -6.15 -14.11
N ASP A 22 -5.12 -5.62 -13.33
CA ASP A 22 -5.69 -4.28 -13.54
C ASP A 22 -4.67 -3.17 -13.27
N LEU A 23 -3.80 -3.33 -12.27
CA LEU A 23 -2.74 -2.34 -12.03
C LEU A 23 -1.68 -2.36 -13.14
N TRP A 24 -1.27 -3.51 -13.64
CA TRP A 24 -0.37 -3.59 -14.78
C TRP A 24 -0.99 -3.01 -16.04
N MET A 25 -2.27 -3.28 -16.29
CA MET A 25 -3.00 -2.67 -17.40
C MET A 25 -3.08 -1.15 -17.25
N SER A 26 -3.36 -0.65 -16.05
CA SER A 26 -3.41 0.80 -15.82
C SER A 26 -2.05 1.48 -16.05
N ARG A 27 -0.93 0.87 -15.62
CA ARG A 27 0.42 1.36 -15.91
C ARG A 27 0.68 1.40 -17.41
N TYR A 28 0.33 0.34 -18.13
CA TYR A 28 0.46 0.28 -19.58
C TYR A 28 -0.33 1.40 -20.28
N ILE A 29 -1.59 1.61 -19.88
CA ILE A 29 -2.43 2.67 -20.43
C ILE A 29 -1.83 4.06 -20.14
N LEU A 30 -1.33 4.29 -18.92
CA LEU A 30 -0.67 5.54 -18.54
C LEU A 30 0.52 5.84 -19.45
N GLU A 31 1.40 4.85 -19.69
CA GLU A 31 2.54 4.99 -20.58
C GLU A 31 2.08 5.33 -22.01
N ARG A 32 1.06 4.62 -22.53
CA ARG A 32 0.55 4.87 -23.89
C ARG A 32 -0.03 6.28 -24.04
N VAL A 33 -0.80 6.74 -23.03
CA VAL A 33 -1.37 8.09 -23.05
C VAL A 33 -0.28 9.17 -22.89
N ALA A 34 0.69 8.93 -22.00
CA ALA A 34 1.81 9.85 -21.80
C ALA A 34 2.61 10.08 -23.10
N GLU A 35 2.89 8.99 -23.84
CA GLU A 35 3.59 9.09 -25.15
C GLU A 35 2.84 9.98 -26.15
N GLU A 36 1.52 9.94 -26.20
CA GLU A 36 0.70 10.78 -27.09
C GLU A 36 0.84 12.29 -26.76
N HIS A 37 1.16 12.60 -25.50
CA HIS A 37 1.34 13.97 -25.01
C HIS A 37 2.81 14.40 -24.88
N GLY A 38 3.75 13.50 -25.19
CA GLY A 38 5.18 13.75 -25.01
C GLY A 38 5.59 13.87 -23.53
N TRP A 39 4.92 13.13 -22.65
CA TRP A 39 5.22 13.07 -21.21
C TRP A 39 5.94 11.77 -20.84
N ASP A 40 6.79 11.85 -19.84
CA ASP A 40 7.44 10.69 -19.22
C ASP A 40 6.73 10.31 -17.91
N ILE A 41 6.47 9.03 -17.72
CA ILE A 41 5.94 8.48 -16.47
C ILE A 41 7.09 7.99 -15.59
N ASN A 42 7.16 8.47 -14.36
CA ASN A 42 8.12 8.01 -13.38
C ASN A 42 7.42 7.40 -12.17
N ILE A 43 7.61 6.11 -11.94
CA ILE A 43 7.04 5.35 -10.83
C ILE A 43 8.08 5.01 -9.74
N GLU A 44 9.23 5.65 -9.74
CA GLU A 44 10.22 5.46 -8.68
C GLU A 44 9.69 5.96 -7.32
N PRO A 45 10.15 5.36 -6.19
CA PRO A 45 9.64 5.74 -4.87
C PRO A 45 9.98 7.17 -4.47
N LYS A 46 11.04 7.75 -5.05
CA LYS A 46 11.44 9.14 -4.80
C LYS A 46 11.97 9.79 -6.09
N PRO A 47 11.09 10.05 -7.08
CA PRO A 47 11.52 10.56 -8.40
C PRO A 47 12.16 11.95 -8.31
N ILE A 48 11.69 12.79 -7.38
CA ILE A 48 12.26 14.12 -7.13
C ILE A 48 12.82 14.14 -5.71
N LYS A 49 14.11 14.41 -5.56
CA LYS A 49 14.78 14.52 -4.26
C LYS A 49 14.35 15.82 -3.56
N GLY A 50 14.19 15.78 -2.25
CA GLY A 50 13.82 16.94 -1.44
C GLY A 50 12.94 16.59 -0.25
N ASP A 51 12.55 17.63 0.51
CA ASP A 51 11.78 17.53 1.75
C ASP A 51 10.27 17.49 1.47
N TRP A 52 9.82 16.45 0.79
CA TRP A 52 8.41 16.17 0.45
C TRP A 52 8.14 14.69 0.31
N ASN A 53 6.88 14.34 0.06
CA ASN A 53 6.44 12.95 -0.07
C ASN A 53 7.12 12.24 -1.25
N GLY A 54 7.32 10.95 -1.11
CA GLY A 54 7.64 10.04 -2.21
C GLY A 54 6.37 9.50 -2.88
N SER A 55 6.56 8.53 -3.77
CA SER A 55 5.48 7.84 -4.47
C SER A 55 5.28 6.44 -3.91
N GLY A 56 4.11 6.20 -3.34
CA GLY A 56 3.70 4.92 -2.79
C GLY A 56 2.61 4.24 -3.61
N MET A 57 2.46 2.94 -3.39
CA MET A 57 1.35 2.13 -3.89
C MET A 57 0.61 1.55 -2.68
N HIS A 58 -0.12 2.41 -1.97
CA HIS A 58 -0.89 2.00 -0.81
C HIS A 58 -1.87 0.91 -1.19
N THR A 59 -1.84 -0.19 -0.48
CA THR A 59 -2.60 -1.38 -0.82
C THR A 59 -3.69 -1.63 0.22
N ASN A 60 -4.92 -1.35 -0.16
CA ASN A 60 -6.09 -1.69 0.63
C ASN A 60 -6.44 -3.15 0.45
N PHE A 61 -6.63 -3.88 1.54
CA PHE A 61 -7.04 -5.27 1.47
C PHE A 61 -8.07 -5.62 2.55
N SER A 62 -8.94 -6.54 2.21
CA SER A 62 -9.93 -7.10 3.10
C SER A 62 -10.12 -8.59 2.79
N ILE A 63 -10.20 -9.39 3.81
CA ILE A 63 -10.58 -10.81 3.70
C ILE A 63 -12.05 -11.01 4.06
N ASP A 64 -12.59 -12.16 3.71
CA ASP A 64 -14.00 -12.45 3.96
C ASP A 64 -14.40 -12.25 5.43
N LYS A 65 -13.55 -12.70 6.35
CA LYS A 65 -13.74 -12.54 7.80
C LYS A 65 -13.75 -11.08 8.26
N MET A 66 -13.08 -10.17 7.56
CA MET A 66 -13.11 -8.73 7.87
C MET A 66 -14.37 -8.03 7.36
N ARG A 67 -15.12 -8.67 6.46
CA ARG A 67 -16.35 -8.13 5.87
C ARG A 67 -17.62 -8.73 6.47
N ASN A 68 -17.49 -9.90 7.07
CA ASN A 68 -18.60 -10.68 7.57
C ASN A 68 -18.34 -11.10 9.01
N ASP A 69 -19.07 -10.51 9.94
CA ASP A 69 -19.05 -10.90 11.35
C ASP A 69 -17.67 -10.74 12.02
N SER A 70 -17.02 -9.60 11.78
CA SER A 70 -15.69 -9.27 12.28
C SER A 70 -15.71 -8.62 13.66
N ASN A 71 -14.54 -8.49 14.25
CA ASN A 71 -14.29 -7.77 15.49
C ASN A 71 -12.82 -7.31 15.54
N LEU A 72 -12.47 -6.52 16.55
CA LEU A 72 -11.11 -6.00 16.74
C LEU A 72 -10.03 -7.09 16.75
N ASP A 73 -10.31 -8.28 17.31
CA ASP A 73 -9.31 -9.35 17.40
C ASP A 73 -8.87 -9.87 16.03
N VAL A 74 -9.78 -9.86 15.04
CA VAL A 74 -9.44 -10.25 13.65
C VAL A 74 -8.39 -9.31 13.08
N TYR A 75 -8.59 -8.01 13.24
CA TYR A 75 -7.64 -6.99 12.75
C TYR A 75 -6.32 -7.04 13.52
N THR A 76 -6.37 -7.14 14.84
CA THR A 76 -5.19 -7.24 15.70
C THR A 76 -4.34 -8.46 15.36
N ASN A 77 -4.97 -9.62 15.11
CA ASN A 77 -4.26 -10.82 14.70
C ASN A 77 -3.52 -10.63 13.37
N ILE A 78 -4.20 -10.04 12.36
CA ILE A 78 -3.57 -9.76 11.06
C ILE A 78 -2.40 -8.79 11.23
N LEU A 79 -2.58 -7.70 11.99
CA LEU A 79 -1.53 -6.71 12.23
C LEU A 79 -0.31 -7.30 12.93
N ASN A 80 -0.50 -8.19 13.91
CA ASN A 80 0.59 -8.90 14.56
C ASN A 80 1.35 -9.80 13.58
N LYS A 81 0.67 -10.56 12.74
CA LYS A 81 1.30 -11.35 11.68
C LYS A 81 2.08 -10.49 10.68
N MET A 82 1.55 -9.32 10.30
CA MET A 82 2.24 -8.37 9.42
C MET A 82 3.47 -7.77 10.08
N LYS A 83 3.42 -7.55 11.40
CA LYS A 83 4.58 -7.12 12.20
C LYS A 83 5.67 -8.18 12.21
N ASP A 84 5.31 -9.43 12.53
CA ASP A 84 6.27 -10.55 12.64
C ASP A 84 6.96 -10.85 11.30
N ARG A 85 6.31 -10.51 10.19
CA ARG A 85 6.83 -10.71 8.82
C ARG A 85 7.23 -9.41 8.12
N HIS A 86 7.46 -8.34 8.87
CA HIS A 86 7.78 -7.02 8.31
C HIS A 86 8.87 -7.08 7.25
N ASP A 87 10.01 -7.69 7.54
CA ASP A 87 11.15 -7.77 6.62
C ASP A 87 10.81 -8.53 5.32
N ALA A 88 10.00 -9.58 5.41
CA ALA A 88 9.53 -10.30 4.23
C ALA A 88 8.65 -9.45 3.32
N HIS A 89 7.85 -8.54 3.91
CA HIS A 89 7.09 -7.55 3.16
C HIS A 89 8.00 -6.52 2.51
N ILE A 90 8.91 -5.91 3.27
CA ILE A 90 9.82 -4.89 2.76
C ILE A 90 10.66 -5.41 1.59
N ALA A 91 11.09 -6.66 1.64
CA ALA A 91 11.90 -7.29 0.58
C ALA A 91 11.22 -7.30 -0.81
N VAL A 92 9.89 -7.20 -0.89
CA VAL A 92 9.13 -7.21 -2.14
C VAL A 92 8.35 -5.90 -2.40
N TYR A 93 8.48 -4.92 -1.51
CA TYR A 93 7.71 -3.67 -1.57
C TYR A 93 8.34 -2.57 -2.43
N GLY A 94 9.20 -2.94 -3.36
CA GLY A 94 9.78 -2.07 -4.36
C GLY A 94 11.25 -1.74 -4.09
N LYS A 95 11.96 -1.53 -5.18
CA LYS A 95 13.38 -1.15 -5.13
C LYS A 95 13.52 0.29 -4.62
N ASP A 96 14.58 0.56 -3.84
CA ASP A 96 14.92 1.90 -3.33
C ASP A 96 13.80 2.56 -2.47
N ASN A 97 12.94 1.76 -1.85
CA ASN A 97 11.82 2.22 -1.03
C ASN A 97 12.26 2.90 0.28
N ASP A 98 13.50 2.67 0.72
CA ASP A 98 14.17 3.37 1.82
C ASP A 98 14.24 4.90 1.57
N GLN A 99 14.31 5.33 0.32
CA GLN A 99 14.30 6.75 -0.04
C GLN A 99 12.94 7.42 0.24
N ARG A 100 11.86 6.64 0.35
CA ARG A 100 10.50 7.10 0.64
C ARG A 100 10.12 6.87 2.10
N MET A 101 10.42 5.69 2.65
CA MET A 101 10.04 5.28 4.00
C MET A 101 11.05 5.78 5.03
N THR A 102 10.97 7.05 5.36
CA THR A 102 11.97 7.75 6.20
C THR A 102 11.49 8.10 7.62
N GLY A 103 10.25 7.75 7.97
CA GLY A 103 9.61 8.20 9.21
C GLY A 103 9.09 9.65 9.15
N LYS A 104 9.12 10.26 7.96
CA LYS A 104 8.62 11.61 7.68
C LYS A 104 7.67 11.57 6.47
N HIS A 105 7.01 12.70 6.18
CA HIS A 105 6.16 12.83 4.99
C HIS A 105 5.10 11.74 4.89
N GLU A 106 4.39 11.52 5.98
CA GLU A 106 3.31 10.51 6.08
C GLU A 106 3.78 9.08 5.79
N THR A 107 5.02 8.74 6.17
CA THR A 107 5.53 7.37 6.12
C THR A 107 6.11 6.95 7.47
N ALA A 108 6.02 5.66 7.79
CA ALA A 108 6.85 5.05 8.83
C ALA A 108 8.29 4.89 8.35
N SER A 109 9.23 4.72 9.28
CA SER A 109 10.57 4.26 8.92
C SER A 109 10.53 2.88 8.29
N ILE A 110 11.44 2.61 7.34
CA ILE A 110 11.53 1.30 6.69
C ILE A 110 11.91 0.17 7.66
N ASP A 111 12.60 0.52 8.74
CA ASP A 111 13.09 -0.42 9.75
C ASP A 111 12.06 -0.70 10.87
N GLU A 112 10.89 -0.06 10.82
CA GLU A 112 9.90 -0.15 11.88
C GLU A 112 8.52 -0.54 11.34
N PHE A 113 7.84 -1.41 12.08
CA PHE A 113 6.42 -1.69 11.84
C PHE A 113 5.55 -0.98 12.86
N THR A 114 4.68 -0.11 12.37
CA THR A 114 3.70 0.60 13.18
C THR A 114 2.31 0.47 12.58
N TYR A 115 1.27 0.62 13.40
CA TYR A 115 -0.10 0.74 12.90
C TYR A 115 -0.91 1.69 13.77
N GLY A 116 -2.01 2.20 13.25
CA GLY A 116 -2.89 3.08 14.01
C GLY A 116 -4.15 3.47 13.26
N GLU A 117 -5.17 3.82 14.03
CA GLU A 117 -6.46 4.32 13.55
C GLU A 117 -6.30 5.68 12.89
N GLY A 118 -6.69 5.81 11.62
CA GLY A 118 -6.57 7.04 10.84
C GLY A 118 -5.14 7.54 10.64
N ASN A 119 -4.12 6.83 11.13
CA ASN A 119 -2.75 7.31 11.17
C ASN A 119 -2.05 7.16 9.81
N ARG A 120 -1.84 8.27 9.12
CA ARG A 120 -1.14 8.30 7.83
C ARG A 120 0.37 8.11 7.93
N GLY A 121 0.96 8.30 9.10
CA GLY A 121 2.39 8.05 9.37
C GLY A 121 2.72 6.62 9.76
N ALA A 122 1.74 5.73 9.82
CA ALA A 122 1.95 4.33 10.17
C ALA A 122 2.30 3.44 8.96
N SER A 123 2.92 2.30 9.22
CA SER A 123 3.14 1.24 8.22
C SER A 123 1.82 0.68 7.70
N VAL A 124 0.88 0.44 8.60
CA VAL A 124 -0.48 0.00 8.26
C VAL A 124 -1.48 0.93 8.95
N ARG A 125 -2.35 1.53 8.15
CA ARG A 125 -3.46 2.34 8.66
C ARG A 125 -4.71 1.48 8.79
N ILE A 126 -5.38 1.65 9.92
CA ILE A 126 -6.77 1.21 10.11
C ILE A 126 -7.64 2.38 9.65
N PRO A 127 -8.38 2.24 8.54
CA PRO A 127 -9.18 3.35 8.02
C PRO A 127 -10.27 3.80 9.00
N PRO A 128 -10.66 5.09 9.00
CA PRO A 128 -11.73 5.59 9.86
C PRO A 128 -13.03 4.81 9.72
N GLU A 129 -13.40 4.42 8.52
CA GLU A 129 -14.62 3.64 8.24
C GLU A 129 -14.63 2.28 8.94
N THR A 130 -13.45 1.65 9.09
CA THR A 130 -13.30 0.39 9.84
C THR A 130 -13.53 0.63 11.33
N VAL A 131 -13.00 1.73 11.87
CA VAL A 131 -13.20 2.11 13.29
C VAL A 131 -14.66 2.48 13.56
N GLU A 132 -15.26 3.30 12.70
CA GLU A 132 -16.66 3.73 12.80
C GLU A 132 -17.64 2.56 12.75
N SER A 133 -17.31 1.49 12.01
CA SER A 133 -18.07 0.24 12.03
C SER A 133 -17.89 -0.58 13.31
N ASN A 134 -17.10 -0.10 14.27
CA ASN A 134 -16.66 -0.85 15.44
C ASN A 134 -16.01 -2.20 15.07
N TYR A 135 -15.22 -2.21 13.99
CA TYR A 135 -14.50 -3.39 13.46
C TYR A 135 -15.40 -4.54 12.99
N THR A 136 -16.70 -4.33 12.83
CA THR A 136 -17.61 -5.36 12.33
C THR A 136 -17.47 -5.58 10.83
N THR A 137 -17.02 -4.56 10.10
CA THR A 137 -16.69 -4.63 8.67
C THR A 137 -15.62 -3.59 8.33
N GLY A 138 -14.78 -3.88 7.34
CA GLY A 138 -13.79 -2.92 6.88
C GLY A 138 -12.60 -3.55 6.15
N TYR A 139 -11.50 -2.80 6.15
CA TYR A 139 -10.26 -3.16 5.47
C TYR A 139 -9.05 -2.58 6.23
N LEU A 140 -7.86 -3.00 5.83
CA LEU A 140 -6.58 -2.41 6.24
C LEU A 140 -5.89 -1.79 5.03
N GLU A 141 -5.16 -0.72 5.24
CA GLU A 141 -4.32 -0.05 4.24
C GLU A 141 -2.85 -0.28 4.56
N ASP A 142 -2.18 -1.13 3.78
CA ASP A 142 -0.72 -1.24 3.85
C ASP A 142 -0.09 -0.09 3.06
N ARG A 143 0.58 0.80 3.77
CA ARG A 143 1.16 2.04 3.22
C ARG A 143 2.64 1.88 2.87
N ARG A 144 3.23 0.71 3.12
CA ARG A 144 4.66 0.44 2.91
C ARG A 144 5.05 0.24 1.44
N PRO A 145 4.24 -0.32 0.53
CA PRO A 145 4.68 -0.55 -0.83
C PRO A 145 5.00 0.74 -1.58
N ALA A 146 6.11 0.72 -2.33
CA ALA A 146 6.48 1.79 -3.25
C ALA A 146 5.70 1.71 -4.57
N SER A 147 5.61 2.83 -5.28
CA SER A 147 4.92 2.91 -6.57
C SER A 147 5.50 2.00 -7.65
N ASN A 148 6.80 1.63 -7.58
CA ASN A 148 7.46 0.73 -8.51
C ASN A 148 7.38 -0.76 -8.13
N ALA A 149 6.75 -1.10 -7.00
CA ALA A 149 6.62 -2.48 -6.57
C ALA A 149 5.77 -3.31 -7.54
N ASN A 150 6.02 -4.62 -7.56
CA ASN A 150 5.24 -5.56 -8.35
C ASN A 150 3.93 -5.91 -7.60
N PRO A 151 2.75 -5.62 -8.15
CA PRO A 151 1.48 -5.85 -7.47
C PRO A 151 1.21 -7.32 -7.16
N TYR A 152 1.72 -8.25 -7.94
CA TYR A 152 1.56 -9.69 -7.64
C TYR A 152 2.37 -10.11 -6.41
N ASP A 153 3.58 -9.58 -6.25
CA ASP A 153 4.41 -9.88 -5.07
C ASP A 153 3.81 -9.28 -3.81
N ILE A 154 3.26 -8.06 -3.91
CA ILE A 154 2.54 -7.41 -2.80
C ILE A 154 1.35 -8.27 -2.37
N THR A 155 0.46 -8.62 -3.29
CA THR A 155 -0.74 -9.40 -2.96
C THR A 155 -0.37 -10.79 -2.46
N LYS A 156 0.66 -11.41 -3.02
CA LYS A 156 1.19 -12.70 -2.57
C LYS A 156 1.68 -12.64 -1.13
N VAL A 157 2.56 -11.70 -0.78
CA VAL A 157 3.12 -11.64 0.58
C VAL A 157 2.05 -11.31 1.62
N ILE A 158 1.06 -10.49 1.29
CA ILE A 158 -0.09 -10.22 2.17
C ILE A 158 -0.88 -11.50 2.42
N ILE A 159 -1.22 -12.26 1.38
CA ILE A 159 -1.94 -13.54 1.51
C ILE A 159 -1.13 -14.53 2.33
N ASP A 160 0.14 -14.75 1.98
CA ASP A 160 1.03 -15.68 2.69
C ASP A 160 1.15 -15.32 4.19
N THR A 161 1.06 -14.04 4.52
CA THR A 161 1.08 -13.56 5.91
C THR A 161 -0.22 -13.86 6.64
N ILE A 162 -1.35 -13.64 5.99
CA ILE A 162 -2.67 -13.82 6.62
C ILE A 162 -2.97 -15.29 6.86
N ILE A 163 -2.59 -16.19 5.93
CA ILE A 163 -2.88 -17.63 6.03
C ILE A 163 -1.85 -18.40 6.88
N ALA A 164 -0.67 -17.84 7.14
CA ALA A 164 0.31 -18.40 8.07
C ALA A 164 -0.22 -18.34 9.51
#